data_f3c0cf40110cac364d13fdcd40df50c5
#
_entry.id   f3c0cf40110cac364d13fdcd40df50c5
#
_cell.length_a   1.000
_cell.length_b   1.000
_cell.length_c   1.000
_cell.angle_alpha   90.00
_cell.angle_beta   90.00
_cell.angle_gamma   90.00
#
_symmetry.space_group_name_H-M   'P 1'
#
loop_
_entity.id
_entity.type
_entity.pdbx_description
1 polymer ?
#
loop_
_entity_poly.entity_id
_entity_poly.type
_entity_poly.pdbx_seq_one_letter_code
_entity_poly.pdbx_strand_id
1 'polypeptide(L)'
;MASPVSYLANRLIPLLVLLLLLPLSLEAQFRRGRQAEVVPRWAPISIGAKVGWDSQANATAVGGHVRIPVVRDGTIELYPSAEAILLTGTKEYQYNLDAAWVPGGVGGGVFAGAGVGWRDSVIGMDVGDPRQTFFGFNAFGGGKTNLGPMQIEFVLRWTFLNETQYQPNSASIGLNFPLWRAAS
;
A
#
# COMPACT_ATOMS: atom_id res chain seq x y z
N MET A 1 9.06 -19.26 23.16
CA MET A 1 7.77 -18.77 23.65
C MET A 1 7.79 -17.25 23.63
N ALA A 2 7.09 -16.61 22.69
CA ALA A 2 6.99 -15.14 22.64
C ALA A 2 6.10 -14.66 23.80
N SER A 3 6.49 -13.59 24.46
CA SER A 3 5.73 -13.05 25.58
C SER A 3 4.39 -12.47 25.10
N PRO A 4 3.30 -12.58 25.87
CA PRO A 4 1.99 -12.04 25.50
C PRO A 4 2.00 -10.52 25.28
N VAL A 5 2.98 -9.81 25.81
CA VAL A 5 3.17 -8.37 25.67
C VAL A 5 3.60 -7.98 24.25
N SER A 6 4.41 -8.80 23.59
CA SER A 6 4.85 -8.55 22.20
C SER A 6 3.71 -8.74 21.20
N TYR A 7 2.76 -9.62 21.49
CA TYR A 7 1.61 -9.88 20.63
C TYR A 7 0.58 -8.73 20.64
N LEU A 8 0.37 -8.11 21.80
CA LEU A 8 -0.51 -6.95 21.96
C LEU A 8 0.11 -5.68 21.36
N ALA A 9 1.42 -5.47 21.53
CA ALA A 9 2.10 -4.31 20.96
C ALA A 9 2.01 -4.31 19.43
N ASN A 10 2.23 -5.45 18.76
CA ASN A 10 2.15 -5.56 17.31
C ASN A 10 0.74 -5.32 16.73
N ARG A 11 -0.32 -5.45 17.54
CA ARG A 11 -1.68 -5.17 17.10
C ARG A 11 -2.14 -3.74 17.40
N LEU A 12 -1.58 -3.12 18.43
CA LEU A 12 -1.97 -1.77 18.86
C LEU A 12 -1.27 -0.66 18.06
N ILE A 13 -0.03 -0.87 17.63
CA ILE A 13 0.74 0.12 16.86
C ILE A 13 0.04 0.52 15.55
N PRO A 14 -0.43 -0.40 14.69
CA PRO A 14 -1.12 -0.02 13.47
C PRO A 14 -2.45 0.70 13.72
N LEU A 15 -3.16 0.35 14.79
CA LEU A 15 -4.40 1.01 15.17
C LEU A 15 -4.15 2.45 15.64
N LEU A 16 -3.10 2.67 16.40
CA LEU A 16 -2.70 3.99 16.91
C LEU A 16 -2.24 4.92 15.77
N VAL A 17 -1.49 4.40 14.82
CA VAL A 17 -1.05 5.12 13.62
C VAL A 17 -2.25 5.49 12.74
N LEU A 18 -3.22 4.58 12.57
CA LEU A 18 -4.44 4.86 11.83
C LEU A 18 -5.27 5.96 12.52
N LEU A 19 -5.35 5.95 13.85
CA LEU A 19 -6.08 6.95 14.64
C LEU A 19 -5.43 8.34 14.59
N LEU A 20 -4.10 8.41 14.51
CA LEU A 20 -3.33 9.66 14.40
C LEU A 20 -3.43 10.30 13.01
N LEU A 21 -3.67 9.50 11.97
CA LEU A 21 -3.81 10.00 10.59
C LEU A 21 -5.24 10.49 10.26
N LEU A 22 -6.25 10.06 11.01
CA LEU A 22 -7.65 10.43 10.80
C LEU A 22 -7.91 11.95 10.85
N PRO A 23 -7.41 12.72 11.84
CA PRO A 23 -7.72 14.15 11.92
C PRO A 23 -7.10 14.99 10.79
N LEU A 24 -5.91 14.60 10.29
CA LEU A 24 -5.25 15.31 9.19
C LEU A 24 -6.02 15.17 7.86
N SER A 25 -6.70 14.04 7.68
CA SER A 25 -7.47 13.75 6.48
C SER A 25 -8.83 14.46 6.48
N LEU A 26 -9.46 14.62 7.63
CA LEU A 26 -10.74 15.31 7.77
C LEU A 26 -10.62 16.81 7.47
N GLU A 27 -9.60 17.49 7.97
CA GLU A 27 -9.40 18.90 7.68
C GLU A 27 -9.17 19.19 6.19
N ALA A 28 -8.44 18.32 5.49
CA ALA A 28 -8.23 18.43 4.06
C ALA A 28 -9.52 18.28 3.24
N GLN A 29 -10.46 17.44 3.69
CA GLN A 29 -11.76 17.25 3.06
C GLN A 29 -12.72 18.42 3.27
N PHE A 30 -12.73 19.04 4.45
CA PHE A 30 -13.59 20.18 4.76
C PHE A 30 -13.19 21.48 4.04
N ARG A 31 -11.92 21.66 3.71
CA ARG A 31 -11.45 22.84 2.95
C ARG A 31 -11.86 22.85 1.48
N ARG A 32 -12.25 21.69 0.92
CA ARG A 32 -12.62 21.56 -0.50
C ARG A 32 -14.02 22.07 -0.87
N GLY A 33 -14.90 22.30 0.08
CA GLY A 33 -16.28 22.72 -0.19
C GLY A 33 -16.46 24.11 -0.82
N ARG A 34 -15.39 24.82 -1.19
CA ARG A 34 -15.47 26.21 -1.68
C ARG A 34 -14.70 26.52 -2.96
N GLN A 35 -14.14 25.52 -3.64
CA GLN A 35 -13.50 25.79 -4.93
C GLN A 35 -14.46 25.44 -6.06
N ALA A 36 -14.60 26.41 -7.01
CA ALA A 36 -15.41 26.28 -8.19
C ALA A 36 -15.14 24.92 -8.88
N GLU A 37 -16.21 24.28 -9.32
CA GLU A 37 -16.23 23.00 -10.03
C GLU A 37 -15.46 23.13 -11.37
N VAL A 38 -14.16 23.05 -11.29
CA VAL A 38 -13.34 22.84 -12.49
C VAL A 38 -13.59 21.41 -12.90
N VAL A 39 -14.26 21.20 -14.03
CA VAL A 39 -14.47 19.87 -14.62
C VAL A 39 -13.13 19.14 -14.67
N PRO A 40 -12.93 18.10 -13.87
CA PRO A 40 -11.62 17.48 -13.76
C PRO A 40 -11.26 16.83 -15.09
N ARG A 41 -10.10 17.16 -15.62
CA ARG A 41 -9.42 16.28 -16.57
C ARG A 41 -9.13 14.95 -15.87
N TRP A 42 -8.91 13.90 -16.65
CA TRP A 42 -8.55 12.60 -16.07
C TRP A 42 -7.45 12.74 -15.03
N ALA A 43 -7.65 12.10 -13.88
CA ALA A 43 -6.63 11.97 -12.87
C ALA A 43 -5.36 11.34 -13.48
N PRO A 44 -4.16 11.82 -13.16
CA PRO A 44 -2.93 11.31 -13.75
C PRO A 44 -2.64 9.88 -13.28
N ILE A 45 -2.12 9.05 -14.17
CA ILE A 45 -1.41 7.83 -13.78
C ILE A 45 -0.17 8.25 -13.02
N SER A 46 0.12 7.60 -11.91
CA SER A 46 1.36 7.82 -11.18
C SER A 46 2.13 6.51 -11.00
N ILE A 47 3.44 6.63 -10.98
CA ILE A 47 4.37 5.55 -10.66
C ILE A 47 5.06 5.89 -9.33
N GLY A 48 5.24 4.89 -8.48
CA GLY A 48 5.85 5.10 -7.17
C GLY A 48 6.84 4.03 -6.79
N ALA A 49 7.77 4.42 -5.92
CA ALA A 49 8.63 3.52 -5.18
C ALA A 49 8.18 3.48 -3.72
N LYS A 50 8.34 2.33 -3.07
CA LYS A 50 7.98 2.16 -1.67
C LYS A 50 9.00 1.34 -0.91
N VAL A 51 9.09 1.62 0.37
CA VAL A 51 9.86 0.86 1.34
C VAL A 51 8.95 0.57 2.54
N GLY A 52 9.07 -0.62 3.09
CA GLY A 52 8.22 -1.04 4.18
C GLY A 52 8.82 -2.18 4.98
N TRP A 53 7.99 -2.71 5.85
CA TRP A 53 8.28 -3.81 6.73
C TRP A 53 7.24 -4.91 6.55
N ASP A 54 7.71 -6.12 6.32
CA ASP A 54 6.89 -7.33 6.28
C ASP A 54 6.97 -8.03 7.64
N SER A 55 5.82 -8.17 8.30
CA SER A 55 5.78 -8.69 9.67
C SER A 55 5.96 -10.21 9.72
N GLN A 56 5.57 -10.95 8.67
CA GLN A 56 5.70 -12.40 8.63
C GLN A 56 7.16 -12.79 8.42
N ALA A 57 7.82 -12.17 7.48
CA ALA A 57 9.24 -12.39 7.21
C ALA A 57 10.15 -11.69 8.23
N ASN A 58 9.61 -10.74 9.02
CA ASN A 58 10.36 -9.87 9.93
C ASN A 58 11.50 -9.16 9.20
N ALA A 59 11.22 -8.63 8.00
CA ALA A 59 12.21 -8.12 7.08
C ALA A 59 11.75 -6.85 6.36
N THR A 60 12.72 -6.09 5.85
CA THR A 60 12.46 -4.92 5.01
C THR A 60 11.94 -5.36 3.64
N ALA A 61 10.91 -4.70 3.17
CA ALA A 61 10.39 -4.83 1.81
C ALA A 61 10.68 -3.55 1.02
N VAL A 62 11.14 -3.72 -0.22
CA VAL A 62 11.33 -2.62 -1.17
C VAL A 62 10.60 -2.93 -2.46
N GLY A 63 10.01 -1.93 -3.09
CA GLY A 63 9.24 -2.21 -4.29
C GLY A 63 8.76 -0.98 -5.02
N GLY A 64 7.89 -1.25 -6.00
CA GLY A 64 7.25 -0.23 -6.80
C GLY A 64 5.77 -0.51 -6.98
N HIS A 65 5.05 0.51 -7.41
CA HIS A 65 3.64 0.42 -7.72
C HIS A 65 3.23 1.44 -8.77
N VAL A 66 2.07 1.21 -9.33
CA VAL A 66 1.42 2.16 -10.24
C VAL A 66 0.03 2.45 -9.71
N ARG A 67 -0.43 3.70 -9.80
CA ARG A 67 -1.81 4.09 -9.54
C ARG A 67 -2.46 4.49 -10.86
N ILE A 68 -3.47 3.76 -11.27
CA ILE A 68 -4.17 3.93 -12.53
C ILE A 68 -5.62 4.32 -12.22
N PRO A 69 -6.00 5.58 -12.39
CA PRO A 69 -7.39 5.99 -12.19
C PRO A 69 -8.32 5.25 -13.15
N VAL A 70 -9.38 4.64 -12.61
CA VAL A 70 -10.44 4.00 -13.39
C VAL A 70 -11.57 4.97 -13.69
N VAL A 71 -11.78 5.92 -12.78
CA VAL A 71 -12.73 7.01 -12.96
C VAL A 71 -12.01 8.35 -13.04
N ARG A 72 -12.68 9.33 -13.69
CA ARG A 72 -12.05 10.59 -14.08
C ARG A 72 -11.46 11.39 -12.92
N ASP A 73 -12.11 11.41 -11.78
CA ASP A 73 -11.68 12.13 -10.57
C ASP A 73 -10.68 11.36 -9.70
N GLY A 74 -10.37 10.11 -10.06
CA GLY A 74 -9.45 9.25 -9.30
C GLY A 74 -10.03 8.70 -8.00
N THR A 75 -11.35 8.67 -7.85
CA THR A 75 -11.99 8.05 -6.68
C THR A 75 -11.90 6.53 -6.69
N ILE A 76 -11.67 5.91 -7.86
CA ILE A 76 -11.36 4.49 -8.00
C ILE A 76 -10.07 4.36 -8.80
N GLU A 77 -9.10 3.64 -8.23
CA GLU A 77 -7.80 3.40 -8.83
C GLU A 77 -7.50 1.90 -8.87
N LEU A 78 -6.89 1.40 -9.95
CA LEU A 78 -6.14 0.15 -9.93
C LEU A 78 -4.76 0.41 -9.34
N TYR A 79 -4.30 -0.51 -8.49
CA TYR A 79 -3.07 -0.39 -7.73
C TYR A 79 -2.21 -1.66 -7.86
N PRO A 80 -1.64 -1.94 -9.05
CA PRO A 80 -0.64 -2.99 -9.19
C PRO A 80 0.64 -2.63 -8.44
N SER A 81 1.21 -3.61 -7.73
CA SER A 81 2.48 -3.42 -7.02
C SER A 81 3.32 -4.69 -7.01
N ALA A 82 4.64 -4.51 -6.92
CA ALA A 82 5.63 -5.56 -6.77
C ALA A 82 6.64 -5.18 -5.69
N GLU A 83 6.98 -6.12 -4.83
CA GLU A 83 7.87 -5.94 -3.69
C GLU A 83 8.87 -7.08 -3.60
N ALA A 84 10.11 -6.77 -3.26
CA ALA A 84 11.13 -7.72 -2.85
C ALA A 84 11.30 -7.62 -1.32
N ILE A 85 11.12 -8.70 -0.63
CA ILE A 85 11.32 -8.84 0.81
C ILE A 85 12.76 -9.32 1.02
N LEU A 86 13.55 -8.53 1.72
CA LEU A 86 15.00 -8.69 1.87
C LEU A 86 15.29 -9.56 3.09
N LEU A 87 15.41 -10.85 2.87
CA LEU A 87 15.83 -11.81 3.89
C LEU A 87 17.36 -11.97 3.92
N THR A 88 17.90 -12.49 5.01
CA THR A 88 19.32 -12.82 5.10
C THR A 88 19.63 -13.95 4.13
N GLY A 89 20.45 -13.67 3.13
CA GLY A 89 20.90 -14.65 2.13
C GLY A 89 19.93 -14.91 0.96
N THR A 90 18.70 -14.43 1.01
CA THR A 90 17.72 -14.66 -0.06
C THR A 90 16.74 -13.49 -0.21
N LYS A 91 15.81 -13.61 -1.14
CA LYS A 91 14.73 -12.65 -1.37
C LYS A 91 13.44 -13.39 -1.66
N GLU A 92 12.34 -12.90 -1.08
CA GLU A 92 10.99 -13.27 -1.50
C GLU A 92 10.39 -12.16 -2.34
N TYR A 93 9.44 -12.49 -3.18
CA TYR A 93 8.77 -11.51 -4.02
C TYR A 93 7.27 -11.57 -3.78
N GLN A 94 6.67 -10.40 -3.65
CA GLN A 94 5.22 -10.29 -3.56
C GLN A 94 4.71 -9.38 -4.67
N TYR A 95 3.66 -9.84 -5.33
CA TYR A 95 2.98 -9.11 -6.40
C TYR A 95 1.52 -8.95 -6.00
N ASN A 96 0.94 -7.79 -6.31
CA ASN A 96 -0.43 -7.50 -5.97
C ASN A 96 -1.12 -6.80 -7.13
N LEU A 97 -2.37 -7.13 -7.33
CA LEU A 97 -3.28 -6.42 -8.22
C LEU A 97 -4.52 -6.05 -7.42
N ASP A 98 -4.62 -4.80 -7.05
CA ASP A 98 -5.63 -4.28 -6.14
C ASP A 98 -6.48 -3.20 -6.80
N ALA A 99 -7.68 -3.02 -6.26
CA ALA A 99 -8.53 -1.86 -6.51
C ALA A 99 -8.62 -1.02 -5.23
N ALA A 100 -8.42 0.28 -5.34
CA ALA A 100 -8.48 1.24 -4.24
C ALA A 100 -9.66 2.20 -4.42
N TRP A 101 -10.40 2.41 -3.36
CA TRP A 101 -11.34 3.51 -3.23
C TRP A 101 -10.67 4.67 -2.50
N VAL A 102 -10.71 5.85 -3.12
CA VAL A 102 -10.01 7.07 -2.70
C VAL A 102 -11.02 8.22 -2.65
N PRO A 103 -11.75 8.41 -1.57
CA PRO A 103 -12.82 9.44 -1.48
C PRO A 103 -12.37 10.85 -1.85
N GLY A 104 -11.10 11.18 -1.58
CA GLY A 104 -10.50 12.47 -1.92
C GLY A 104 -9.99 12.58 -3.37
N GLY A 105 -10.08 11.52 -4.16
CA GLY A 105 -9.56 11.46 -5.52
C GLY A 105 -8.08 11.84 -5.58
N VAL A 106 -7.71 12.64 -6.60
CA VAL A 106 -6.31 13.11 -6.80
C VAL A 106 -5.79 14.01 -5.71
N GLY A 107 -6.65 14.60 -4.89
CA GLY A 107 -6.22 15.54 -3.85
C GLY A 107 -5.62 14.90 -2.61
N GLY A 108 -5.53 13.59 -2.58
CA GLY A 108 -5.06 12.88 -1.40
C GLY A 108 -6.18 12.58 -0.39
N GLY A 109 -5.79 12.15 0.81
CA GLY A 109 -6.67 11.72 1.88
C GLY A 109 -6.51 10.24 2.18
N VAL A 110 -7.49 9.68 2.89
CA VAL A 110 -7.52 8.24 3.19
C VAL A 110 -7.97 7.44 1.99
N PHE A 111 -7.54 6.19 1.94
CA PHE A 111 -8.02 5.22 0.97
C PHE A 111 -8.10 3.83 1.58
N ALA A 112 -8.93 2.98 1.00
CA ALA A 112 -9.00 1.58 1.34
C ALA A 112 -9.20 0.77 0.06
N GLY A 113 -8.84 -0.51 0.09
CA GLY A 113 -8.97 -1.34 -1.08
C GLY A 113 -8.82 -2.82 -0.79
N ALA A 114 -9.03 -3.60 -1.84
CA ALA A 114 -8.86 -5.03 -1.82
C ALA A 114 -8.41 -5.52 -3.21
N GLY A 115 -7.88 -6.73 -3.24
CA GLY A 115 -7.45 -7.34 -4.48
C GLY A 115 -6.91 -8.74 -4.31
N VAL A 116 -6.08 -9.13 -5.25
CA VAL A 116 -5.40 -10.43 -5.25
C VAL A 116 -3.90 -10.24 -5.17
N GLY A 117 -3.24 -11.19 -4.51
CA GLY A 117 -1.79 -11.20 -4.39
C GLY A 117 -1.23 -12.59 -4.56
N TRP A 118 0.00 -12.64 -4.96
CA TRP A 118 0.79 -13.87 -4.94
C TRP A 118 2.17 -13.58 -4.41
N ARG A 119 2.68 -14.52 -3.65
CA ARG A 119 3.98 -14.45 -3.05
C ARG A 119 4.83 -15.62 -3.46
N ASP A 120 5.98 -15.32 -3.99
CA ASP A 120 7.01 -16.28 -4.36
C ASP A 120 8.00 -16.36 -3.20
N SER A 121 7.82 -17.38 -2.36
CA SER A 121 8.59 -17.60 -1.14
C SER A 121 9.64 -18.69 -1.35
N VAL A 122 10.78 -18.54 -0.71
CA VAL A 122 11.85 -19.54 -0.71
C VAL A 122 11.72 -20.37 0.56
N ILE A 123 11.53 -21.69 0.37
CA ILE A 123 11.49 -22.64 1.47
C ILE A 123 12.89 -23.15 1.72
N GLY A 124 13.52 -22.60 2.76
CA GLY A 124 14.91 -22.90 3.11
C GLY A 124 15.84 -21.71 2.96
N MET A 125 17.09 -21.87 3.37
CA MET A 125 18.08 -20.81 3.35
C MET A 125 19.25 -21.08 2.39
N ASP A 126 19.23 -22.20 1.67
CA ASP A 126 20.32 -22.59 0.78
C ASP A 126 20.09 -22.15 -0.66
N VAL A 127 21.19 -21.88 -1.35
CA VAL A 127 21.16 -21.56 -2.78
C VAL A 127 20.71 -22.80 -3.57
N GLY A 128 19.47 -22.71 -4.12
CA GLY A 128 18.86 -23.80 -4.85
C GLY A 128 17.60 -24.38 -4.21
N ASP A 129 17.21 -23.88 -3.06
CA ASP A 129 15.96 -24.30 -2.40
C ASP A 129 14.73 -24.03 -3.29
N PRO A 130 13.73 -24.94 -3.27
CA PRO A 130 12.55 -24.80 -4.10
C PRO A 130 11.75 -23.55 -3.72
N ARG A 131 11.34 -22.79 -4.72
CA ARG A 131 10.39 -21.70 -4.58
C ARG A 131 8.97 -22.24 -4.62
N GLN A 132 8.12 -21.70 -3.76
CA GLN A 132 6.69 -21.94 -3.79
C GLN A 132 5.94 -20.63 -3.97
N THR A 133 4.94 -20.67 -4.84
CA THR A 133 4.08 -19.50 -5.07
C THR A 133 2.74 -19.72 -4.39
N PHE A 134 2.40 -18.80 -3.49
CA PHE A 134 1.14 -18.78 -2.76
C PHE A 134 0.24 -17.68 -3.32
N PHE A 135 -1.03 -18.00 -3.51
CA PHE A 135 -2.05 -17.06 -3.95
C PHE A 135 -2.99 -16.70 -2.82
N GLY A 136 -3.56 -15.50 -2.89
CA GLY A 136 -4.51 -15.06 -1.90
C GLY A 136 -5.16 -13.73 -2.21
N PHE A 137 -5.85 -13.22 -1.20
CA PHE A 137 -6.53 -11.93 -1.25
C PHE A 137 -5.80 -10.91 -0.41
N ASN A 138 -5.86 -9.66 -0.84
CA ASN A 138 -5.36 -8.53 -0.09
C ASN A 138 -6.52 -7.68 0.42
N ALA A 139 -6.37 -7.15 1.63
CA ALA A 139 -7.09 -5.98 2.10
C ALA A 139 -6.04 -4.94 2.50
N PHE A 140 -6.24 -3.69 2.14
CA PHE A 140 -5.30 -2.64 2.49
C PHE A 140 -6.00 -1.31 2.74
N GLY A 141 -5.32 -0.44 3.45
CA GLY A 141 -5.76 0.91 3.69
C GLY A 141 -4.59 1.82 3.99
N GLY A 142 -4.83 3.11 3.87
CA GLY A 142 -3.76 4.07 4.08
C GLY A 142 -4.18 5.51 3.91
N GLY A 143 -3.18 6.35 3.81
CA GLY A 143 -3.35 7.77 3.53
C GLY A 143 -2.33 8.24 2.51
N LYS A 144 -2.72 9.23 1.72
CA LYS A 144 -1.81 9.89 0.77
C LYS A 144 -1.96 11.41 0.87
N THR A 145 -0.86 12.13 0.69
CA THR A 145 -0.84 13.59 0.69
C THR A 145 0.09 14.12 -0.36
N ASN A 146 -0.27 15.27 -0.94
CA ASN A 146 0.56 15.91 -1.96
C ASN A 146 1.69 16.69 -1.30
N LEU A 147 2.90 16.51 -1.80
CA LEU A 147 4.10 17.26 -1.44
C LEU A 147 4.68 17.89 -2.72
N GLY A 148 4.17 19.08 -3.07
CA GLY A 148 4.51 19.71 -4.33
C GLY A 148 4.12 18.85 -5.55
N PRO A 149 5.06 18.50 -6.43
CA PRO A 149 4.79 17.68 -7.62
C PRO A 149 4.67 16.18 -7.32
N MET A 150 5.02 15.76 -6.11
CA MET A 150 5.02 14.37 -5.66
C MET A 150 3.87 14.12 -4.70
N GLN A 151 3.58 12.86 -4.44
CA GLN A 151 2.64 12.43 -3.42
C GLN A 151 3.33 11.42 -2.52
N ILE A 152 3.23 11.64 -1.21
CA ILE A 152 3.64 10.65 -0.21
C ILE A 152 2.44 9.83 0.15
N GLU A 153 2.63 8.53 0.32
CA GLU A 153 1.61 7.62 0.82
C GLU A 153 2.14 6.73 1.94
N PHE A 154 1.22 6.34 2.80
CA PHE A 154 1.41 5.30 3.80
C PHE A 154 0.37 4.20 3.57
N VAL A 155 0.80 2.94 3.55
CA VAL A 155 -0.05 1.79 3.27
C VAL A 155 0.13 0.73 4.35
N LEU A 156 -0.98 0.26 4.89
CA LEU A 156 -1.07 -0.97 5.68
C LEU A 156 -1.76 -2.02 4.81
N ARG A 157 -1.19 -3.20 4.72
CA ARG A 157 -1.72 -4.31 3.92
C ARG A 157 -1.79 -5.58 4.74
N TRP A 158 -2.87 -6.30 4.57
CA TRP A 158 -3.10 -7.65 5.07
C TRP A 158 -3.26 -8.57 3.86
N THR A 159 -2.44 -9.61 3.79
CA THR A 159 -2.50 -10.60 2.71
C THR A 159 -2.92 -11.95 3.29
N PHE A 160 -3.99 -12.51 2.78
CA PHE A 160 -4.57 -13.78 3.18
C PHE A 160 -4.25 -14.83 2.11
N LEU A 161 -3.12 -15.52 2.28
CA LEU A 161 -2.69 -16.55 1.35
C LEU A 161 -3.44 -17.87 1.59
N ASN A 162 -3.45 -18.72 0.59
CA ASN A 162 -4.05 -20.06 0.67
C ASN A 162 -3.32 -20.99 1.66
N GLU A 163 -2.17 -20.60 2.15
CA GLU A 163 -1.45 -21.25 3.24
C GLU A 163 -1.79 -20.58 4.57
N THR A 164 -2.52 -21.30 5.43
CA THR A 164 -3.08 -20.73 6.67
C THR A 164 -2.04 -20.29 7.70
N GLN A 165 -0.84 -20.86 7.63
CA GLN A 165 0.27 -20.50 8.53
C GLN A 165 1.07 -19.29 8.05
N TYR A 166 0.84 -18.85 6.81
CA TYR A 166 1.62 -17.80 6.16
C TYR A 166 0.71 -16.65 5.71
N GLN A 167 0.56 -15.66 6.59
CA GLN A 167 -0.30 -14.50 6.35
C GLN A 167 0.49 -13.21 6.56
N PRO A 168 1.18 -12.73 5.53
CA PRO A 168 2.00 -11.54 5.64
C PRO A 168 1.17 -10.27 5.81
N ASN A 169 1.57 -9.47 6.79
CA ASN A 169 1.08 -8.11 6.98
C ASN A 169 2.23 -7.17 6.73
N SER A 170 1.99 -6.08 6.03
CA SER A 170 3.04 -5.10 5.75
C SER A 170 2.59 -3.67 6.06
N ALA A 171 3.57 -2.86 6.42
CA ALA A 171 3.43 -1.41 6.52
C ALA A 171 4.49 -0.77 5.63
N SER A 172 4.09 0.16 4.77
CA SER A 172 5.03 0.80 3.84
C SER A 172 4.77 2.29 3.67
N ILE A 173 5.83 3.01 3.32
CA ILE A 173 5.80 4.40 2.88
C ILE A 173 6.24 4.44 1.42
N GLY A 174 5.52 5.19 0.61
CA GLY A 174 5.78 5.34 -0.82
C GLY A 174 5.86 6.79 -1.25
N LEU A 175 6.57 7.00 -2.35
CA LEU A 175 6.63 8.27 -3.10
C LEU A 175 6.07 8.02 -4.49
N ASN A 176 5.07 8.80 -4.88
CA ASN A 176 4.40 8.74 -6.16
C ASN A 176 4.74 9.95 -7.02
N PHE A 177 5.00 9.71 -8.28
CA PHE A 177 5.26 10.72 -9.29
C PHE A 177 4.19 10.63 -10.38
N PRO A 178 3.40 11.67 -10.63
CA PRO A 178 2.45 11.66 -11.73
C PRO A 178 3.22 11.69 -13.06
N LEU A 179 2.84 10.80 -13.98
CA LEU A 179 3.50 10.70 -15.30
C LEU A 179 3.15 11.88 -16.23
N TRP A 180 2.01 12.54 -15.98
CA TRP A 180 1.66 13.81 -16.63
C TRP A 180 0.94 14.72 -15.63
N ARG A 181 1.13 15.99 -15.77
CA ARG A 181 0.32 16.98 -15.05
C ARG A 181 -0.97 17.18 -15.85
N ALA A 182 -2.11 17.12 -15.16
CA ALA A 182 -3.31 17.69 -15.75
C ALA A 182 -2.98 19.15 -16.10
N ALA A 183 -3.02 19.50 -17.38
CA ALA A 183 -2.74 20.88 -17.79
C ALA A 183 -3.79 21.79 -17.10
N SER A 184 -3.28 22.76 -16.35
CA SER A 184 -4.04 23.82 -15.70
C SER A 184 -4.77 24.69 -16.72
#